data_fe00ac9d2535b0179b0e2d88da19acff
#
_entry.id   fe00ac9d2535b0179b0e2d88da19acff
#
_cell.length_a   1.000
_cell.length_b   1.000
_cell.length_c   1.000
_cell.angle_alpha   90.00
_cell.angle_beta   90.00
_cell.angle_gamma   90.00
#
_symmetry.space_group_name_H-M   'P 1'
#
loop_
_entity.id
_entity.type
_entity.pdbx_description
1 polymer ?
#
loop_
_entity_poly.entity_id
_entity_poly.type
_entity_poly.pdbx_seq_one_letter_code
_entity_poly.pdbx_strand_id
1 'polypeptide(L)'
;MDEVGALLSSPVMTAVAAAFGAVWGSFFNVCIARIPAGLSIVRPGSRCTSCGTPIRAADNIPLLSYFLLRGRCRACKQPFSARYPVVEALAAVIATALWLTFVSGDPGEVPAIRVARFAVYFAFSGVLLVLSVIDLQTKRLPDVITLPAIPIFFLSGFATHHVPWLHRLIGAAAGYLVLRIVADFYYYVLKREALGLGDAKLLAVIGALLGWRALVFVLGVGGFLGSLISLPIIVWARRKQPTTEPAEPLRYTEIPFGPFLAAAALLWVFIGPRLVALMAGAE
;
A
#
# COMPACT_ATOMS: atom_id res chain seq x y z
N MET A 1 32.63 4.24 11.78
CA MET A 1 31.59 3.27 11.32
C MET A 1 32.10 1.91 11.75
N ASP A 2 31.31 1.21 12.55
CA ASP A 2 31.60 -0.19 12.88
C ASP A 2 31.41 -1.07 11.62
N GLU A 3 32.03 -2.25 11.62
CA GLU A 3 32.00 -3.18 10.47
C GLU A 3 30.55 -3.51 10.04
N VAL A 4 29.64 -3.60 11.01
CA VAL A 4 28.21 -3.85 10.75
C VAL A 4 27.57 -2.69 9.99
N GLY A 5 27.85 -1.44 10.39
CA GLY A 5 27.34 -0.26 9.71
C GLY A 5 27.82 -0.15 8.25
N ALA A 6 29.09 -0.48 8.01
CA ALA A 6 29.67 -0.52 6.66
C ALA A 6 29.01 -1.61 5.80
N LEU A 7 28.78 -2.79 6.36
CA LEU A 7 28.10 -3.89 5.67
C LEU A 7 26.67 -3.50 5.28
N LEU A 8 25.89 -2.95 6.23
CA LEU A 8 24.49 -2.54 5.99
C LEU A 8 24.36 -1.45 4.92
N SER A 9 25.37 -0.60 4.77
CA SER A 9 25.41 0.46 3.75
C SER A 9 25.98 0.00 2.41
N SER A 10 26.36 -1.28 2.28
CA SER A 10 26.93 -1.80 1.04
C SER A 10 25.91 -1.95 -0.09
N PRO A 11 26.31 -1.84 -1.37
CA PRO A 11 25.45 -2.11 -2.52
C PRO A 11 24.89 -3.53 -2.52
N VAL A 12 25.63 -4.48 -1.95
CA VAL A 12 25.18 -5.88 -1.83
C VAL A 12 23.95 -6.00 -0.97
N MET A 13 23.94 -5.33 0.21
CA MET A 13 22.76 -5.35 1.09
C MET A 13 21.57 -4.61 0.49
N THR A 14 21.82 -3.57 -0.31
CA THR A 14 20.75 -2.92 -1.09
C THR A 14 20.14 -3.87 -2.12
N ALA A 15 20.95 -4.67 -2.81
CA ALA A 15 20.46 -5.70 -3.73
C ALA A 15 19.68 -6.82 -3.00
N VAL A 16 20.14 -7.21 -1.80
CA VAL A 16 19.42 -8.16 -0.92
C VAL A 16 18.07 -7.60 -0.52
N ALA A 17 17.98 -6.31 -0.17
CA ALA A 17 16.70 -5.65 0.16
C ALA A 17 15.74 -5.65 -1.05
N ALA A 18 16.24 -5.39 -2.26
CA ALA A 18 15.46 -5.46 -3.48
C ALA A 18 14.90 -6.88 -3.73
N ALA A 19 15.75 -7.90 -3.60
CA ALA A 19 15.36 -9.30 -3.75
C ALA A 19 14.32 -9.70 -2.68
N PHE A 20 14.53 -9.29 -1.43
CA PHE A 20 13.59 -9.47 -0.33
C PHE A 20 12.22 -8.85 -0.67
N GLY A 21 12.20 -7.60 -1.15
CA GLY A 21 10.99 -6.94 -1.59
C GLY A 21 10.27 -7.68 -2.71
N ALA A 22 10.99 -8.18 -3.72
CA ALA A 22 10.42 -8.94 -4.82
C ALA A 22 9.77 -10.27 -4.33
N VAL A 23 10.42 -10.98 -3.41
CA VAL A 23 9.88 -12.22 -2.81
C VAL A 23 8.58 -11.95 -2.06
N TRP A 24 8.55 -10.89 -1.23
CA TRP A 24 7.31 -10.48 -0.56
C TRP A 24 6.25 -10.00 -1.53
N GLY A 25 6.64 -9.33 -2.62
CA GLY A 25 5.73 -8.93 -3.70
C GLY A 25 5.00 -10.11 -4.33
N SER A 26 5.71 -11.24 -4.51
CA SER A 26 5.07 -12.48 -4.96
C SER A 26 4.04 -13.00 -3.95
N PHE A 27 4.33 -12.95 -2.65
CA PHE A 27 3.35 -13.27 -1.61
C PHE A 27 2.19 -12.28 -1.55
N PHE A 28 2.43 -10.99 -1.77
CA PHE A 28 1.37 -9.97 -1.85
C PHE A 28 0.39 -10.28 -2.97
N ASN A 29 0.84 -10.79 -4.11
CA ASN A 29 -0.04 -11.26 -5.17
C ASN A 29 -0.97 -12.40 -4.73
N VAL A 30 -0.50 -13.29 -3.85
CA VAL A 30 -1.34 -14.35 -3.26
C VAL A 30 -2.41 -13.72 -2.34
N CYS A 31 -2.03 -12.77 -1.49
CA CYS A 31 -2.97 -12.04 -0.63
C CYS A 31 -4.04 -11.30 -1.45
N ILE A 32 -3.63 -10.56 -2.48
CA ILE A 32 -4.52 -9.82 -3.38
C ILE A 32 -5.55 -10.72 -4.05
N ALA A 33 -5.13 -11.92 -4.48
CA ALA A 33 -6.03 -12.84 -5.18
C ALA A 33 -6.96 -13.62 -4.23
N ARG A 34 -6.48 -13.98 -3.04
CA ARG A 34 -7.16 -14.94 -2.16
C ARG A 34 -8.00 -14.30 -1.07
N ILE A 35 -7.54 -13.19 -0.48
CA ILE A 35 -8.24 -12.57 0.65
C ILE A 35 -9.64 -12.09 0.25
N PRO A 36 -9.86 -11.38 -0.88
CA PRO A 36 -11.20 -10.98 -1.27
C PRO A 36 -12.13 -12.16 -1.59
N ALA A 37 -11.55 -13.30 -2.01
CA ALA A 37 -12.28 -14.53 -2.30
C ALA A 37 -12.53 -15.40 -1.05
N GLY A 38 -12.10 -14.99 0.14
CA GLY A 38 -12.23 -15.77 1.36
C GLY A 38 -11.38 -17.05 1.39
N LEU A 39 -10.34 -17.14 0.55
CA LEU A 39 -9.51 -18.32 0.39
C LEU A 39 -8.28 -18.27 1.32
N SER A 40 -7.80 -19.44 1.74
CA SER A 40 -6.57 -19.54 2.53
C SER A 40 -5.35 -19.04 1.76
N ILE A 41 -4.56 -18.17 2.39
CA ILE A 41 -3.29 -17.66 1.85
C ILE A 41 -2.14 -18.67 1.97
N VAL A 42 -2.32 -19.73 2.76
CA VAL A 42 -1.28 -20.73 3.05
C VAL A 42 -1.43 -21.96 2.16
N ARG A 43 -2.64 -22.50 2.02
CA ARG A 43 -2.91 -23.73 1.26
C ARG A 43 -4.12 -23.54 0.33
N PRO A 44 -4.08 -24.17 -0.84
CA PRO A 44 -2.98 -24.89 -1.49
C PRO A 44 -1.87 -23.94 -1.99
N GLY A 45 -0.70 -24.49 -2.37
CA GLY A 45 0.41 -23.75 -3.01
C GLY A 45 -0.02 -23.06 -4.31
N SER A 46 0.90 -22.27 -4.90
CA SER A 46 0.66 -21.55 -6.16
C SER A 46 0.38 -22.52 -7.31
N ARG A 47 -0.70 -22.24 -8.08
CA ARG A 47 -1.13 -23.04 -9.22
C ARG A 47 -1.66 -22.16 -10.34
N CYS A 48 -1.61 -22.65 -11.56
CA CYS A 48 -2.21 -21.97 -12.70
C CYS A 48 -3.73 -21.91 -12.51
N THR A 49 -4.32 -20.74 -12.68
CA THR A 49 -5.77 -20.53 -12.55
C THR A 49 -6.57 -21.19 -13.66
N SER A 50 -5.93 -21.44 -14.82
CA SER A 50 -6.62 -22.02 -16.00
C SER A 50 -6.56 -23.54 -16.02
N CYS A 51 -5.39 -24.15 -15.77
CA CYS A 51 -5.23 -25.61 -15.86
C CYS A 51 -5.01 -26.31 -14.51
N GLY A 52 -4.96 -25.58 -13.39
CA GLY A 52 -4.76 -26.16 -12.05
C GLY A 52 -3.38 -26.72 -11.78
N THR A 53 -2.47 -26.77 -12.76
CA THR A 53 -1.11 -27.31 -12.58
C THR A 53 -0.35 -26.53 -11.53
N PRO A 54 0.30 -27.21 -10.53
CA PRO A 54 1.14 -26.54 -9.55
C PRO A 54 2.30 -25.79 -10.20
N ILE A 55 2.59 -24.57 -9.74
CA ILE A 55 3.73 -23.79 -10.20
C ILE A 55 4.98 -24.28 -9.45
N ARG A 56 6.03 -24.67 -10.20
CA ARG A 56 7.30 -25.13 -9.63
C ARG A 56 8.02 -23.95 -8.97
N ALA A 57 8.85 -24.23 -7.96
CA ALA A 57 9.64 -23.18 -7.28
C ALA A 57 10.48 -22.36 -8.27
N ALA A 58 11.13 -23.02 -9.24
CA ALA A 58 11.90 -22.33 -10.28
C ALA A 58 11.04 -21.42 -11.20
N ASP A 59 9.74 -21.69 -11.34
CA ASP A 59 8.80 -20.88 -12.12
C ASP A 59 8.12 -19.80 -11.27
N ASN A 60 8.49 -19.71 -9.99
CA ASN A 60 7.94 -18.73 -9.03
C ASN A 60 9.03 -17.77 -8.50
N ILE A 61 10.16 -17.67 -9.20
CA ILE A 61 11.19 -16.65 -8.89
C ILE A 61 10.64 -15.29 -9.34
N PRO A 62 10.46 -14.34 -8.39
CA PRO A 62 9.83 -13.07 -8.69
C PRO A 62 10.51 -12.33 -9.84
N LEU A 63 9.73 -11.68 -10.68
CA LEU A 63 10.12 -10.97 -11.89
C LEU A 63 10.75 -11.90 -12.94
N LEU A 64 11.81 -12.63 -12.57
CA LEU A 64 12.60 -13.43 -13.50
C LEU A 64 11.75 -14.48 -14.23
N SER A 65 10.95 -15.24 -13.49
CA SER A 65 10.11 -16.29 -14.09
C SER A 65 9.07 -15.75 -15.06
N TYR A 66 8.51 -14.57 -14.78
CA TYR A 66 7.57 -13.92 -15.70
C TYR A 66 8.22 -13.63 -17.06
N PHE A 67 9.42 -13.05 -17.07
CA PHE A 67 10.14 -12.73 -18.31
C PHE A 67 10.64 -14.01 -19.03
N LEU A 68 11.19 -14.97 -18.30
CA LEU A 68 11.67 -16.25 -18.89
C LEU A 68 10.52 -17.06 -19.52
N LEU A 69 9.35 -17.07 -18.90
CA LEU A 69 8.16 -17.75 -19.40
C LEU A 69 7.32 -16.88 -20.35
N ARG A 70 7.77 -15.66 -20.66
CA ARG A 70 7.08 -14.68 -21.51
C ARG A 70 5.64 -14.42 -21.01
N GLY A 71 5.46 -14.36 -19.69
CA GLY A 71 4.15 -14.13 -19.07
C GLY A 71 3.15 -15.25 -19.27
N ARG A 72 3.57 -16.51 -19.51
CA ARG A 72 2.68 -17.64 -19.82
C ARG A 72 2.92 -18.84 -18.93
N CYS A 73 1.86 -19.60 -18.68
CA CYS A 73 1.97 -20.87 -17.97
C CYS A 73 2.87 -21.85 -18.75
N ARG A 74 3.78 -22.55 -18.04
CA ARG A 74 4.65 -23.55 -18.65
C ARG A 74 3.86 -24.71 -19.29
N ALA A 75 2.77 -25.14 -18.64
CA ALA A 75 1.95 -26.28 -19.08
C ALA A 75 0.95 -25.90 -20.18
N CYS A 76 0.01 -24.99 -19.91
CA CYS A 76 -1.10 -24.72 -20.84
C CYS A 76 -0.88 -23.47 -21.69
N LYS A 77 0.23 -22.75 -21.56
CA LYS A 77 0.58 -21.52 -22.32
C LYS A 77 -0.39 -20.34 -22.16
N GLN A 78 -1.40 -20.45 -21.30
CA GLN A 78 -2.29 -19.32 -20.99
C GLN A 78 -1.50 -18.15 -20.37
N PRO A 79 -1.82 -16.88 -20.74
CA PRO A 79 -1.11 -15.72 -20.23
C PRO A 79 -1.43 -15.47 -18.77
N PHE A 80 -0.41 -15.05 -18.01
CA PHE A 80 -0.56 -14.49 -16.67
C PHE A 80 -0.75 -12.96 -16.75
N SER A 81 -1.51 -12.43 -15.81
CA SER A 81 -1.72 -10.97 -15.70
C SER A 81 -0.40 -10.23 -15.46
N ALA A 82 -0.22 -9.08 -16.13
CA ALA A 82 0.89 -8.16 -15.88
C ALA A 82 0.90 -7.60 -14.43
N ARG A 83 -0.20 -7.72 -13.69
CA ARG A 83 -0.26 -7.38 -12.27
C ARG A 83 0.84 -8.07 -11.46
N TYR A 84 1.13 -9.35 -11.76
CA TYR A 84 2.12 -10.13 -11.00
C TYR A 84 3.49 -9.45 -10.98
N PRO A 85 4.16 -9.24 -12.12
CA PRO A 85 5.46 -8.58 -12.10
C PRO A 85 5.40 -7.11 -11.66
N VAL A 86 4.29 -6.41 -11.85
CA VAL A 86 4.12 -5.02 -11.38
C VAL A 86 4.14 -4.94 -9.86
N VAL A 87 3.38 -5.79 -9.16
CA VAL A 87 3.36 -5.83 -7.69
C VAL A 87 4.72 -6.25 -7.14
N GLU A 88 5.39 -7.23 -7.75
CA GLU A 88 6.73 -7.68 -7.38
C GLU A 88 7.77 -6.55 -7.55
N ALA A 89 7.72 -5.83 -8.67
CA ALA A 89 8.62 -4.71 -8.93
C ALA A 89 8.37 -3.54 -7.96
N LEU A 90 7.11 -3.19 -7.71
CA LEU A 90 6.77 -2.14 -6.75
C LEU A 90 7.26 -2.50 -5.34
N ALA A 91 7.05 -3.74 -4.89
CA ALA A 91 7.54 -4.18 -3.59
C ALA A 91 9.07 -4.15 -3.50
N ALA A 92 9.78 -4.52 -4.59
CA ALA A 92 11.24 -4.43 -4.66
C ALA A 92 11.72 -2.97 -4.59
N VAL A 93 11.09 -2.05 -5.34
CA VAL A 93 11.42 -0.62 -5.34
C VAL A 93 11.17 -0.01 -3.96
N ILE A 94 10.02 -0.31 -3.34
CA ILE A 94 9.69 0.16 -1.99
C ILE A 94 10.73 -0.34 -0.97
N ALA A 95 11.07 -1.63 -0.99
CA ALA A 95 12.08 -2.20 -0.10
C ALA A 95 13.43 -1.53 -0.29
N THR A 96 13.85 -1.31 -1.53
CA THR A 96 15.11 -0.63 -1.85
C THR A 96 15.11 0.81 -1.34
N ALA A 97 14.04 1.58 -1.59
CA ALA A 97 13.93 2.96 -1.15
C ALA A 97 13.94 3.07 0.39
N LEU A 98 13.20 2.21 1.08
CA LEU A 98 13.19 2.16 2.54
C LEU A 98 14.56 1.75 3.12
N TRP A 99 15.25 0.80 2.48
CA TRP A 99 16.59 0.40 2.88
C TRP A 99 17.59 1.55 2.76
N LEU A 100 17.60 2.21 1.62
CA LEU A 100 18.48 3.36 1.38
C LEU A 100 18.20 4.52 2.34
N THR A 101 16.91 4.76 2.67
CA THR A 101 16.53 5.86 3.55
C THR A 101 16.82 5.56 5.02
N PHE A 102 16.40 4.40 5.52
CA PHE A 102 16.39 4.12 6.96
C PHE A 102 17.53 3.22 7.44
N VAL A 103 18.16 2.47 6.54
CA VAL A 103 19.26 1.57 6.92
C VAL A 103 20.60 2.13 6.48
N SER A 104 20.74 2.53 5.23
CA SER A 104 21.99 3.10 4.72
C SER A 104 22.14 4.58 5.02
N GLY A 105 21.05 5.35 5.03
CA GLY A 105 21.04 6.80 5.11
C GLY A 105 21.22 7.38 6.52
N ASP A 106 21.17 6.53 7.57
CA ASP A 106 21.31 6.98 8.97
C ASP A 106 22.40 6.20 9.72
N PRO A 107 23.67 6.40 9.36
CA PRO A 107 24.79 5.62 9.92
C PRO A 107 25.08 5.91 11.41
N GLY A 108 24.53 6.98 11.96
CA GLY A 108 24.71 7.36 13.38
C GLY A 108 23.81 6.61 14.34
N GLU A 109 22.77 5.92 13.85
CA GLU A 109 21.84 5.21 14.71
C GLU A 109 22.19 3.72 14.87
N VAL A 110 21.77 3.13 15.97
CA VAL A 110 22.01 1.72 16.30
C VAL A 110 21.48 0.81 15.17
N PRO A 111 22.27 -0.14 14.63
CA PRO A 111 21.88 -1.00 13.52
C PRO A 111 20.56 -1.72 13.74
N ALA A 112 20.28 -2.21 14.95
CA ALA A 112 19.03 -2.90 15.27
C ALA A 112 17.79 -1.99 15.11
N ILE A 113 17.88 -0.71 15.47
CA ILE A 113 16.79 0.26 15.32
C ILE A 113 16.55 0.55 13.83
N ARG A 114 17.63 0.72 13.05
CA ARG A 114 17.57 0.94 11.60
C ARG A 114 16.84 -0.19 10.89
N VAL A 115 17.20 -1.44 11.21
CA VAL A 115 16.58 -2.64 10.64
C VAL A 115 15.13 -2.80 11.12
N ALA A 116 14.84 -2.55 12.40
CA ALA A 116 13.48 -2.59 12.92
C ALA A 116 12.57 -1.56 12.23
N ARG A 117 13.08 -0.35 12.01
CA ARG A 117 12.39 0.72 11.28
C ARG A 117 12.09 0.31 9.84
N PHE A 118 13.08 -0.24 9.13
CA PHE A 118 12.87 -0.81 7.81
C PHE A 118 11.78 -1.88 7.81
N ALA A 119 11.83 -2.83 8.73
CA ALA A 119 10.85 -3.92 8.81
C ALA A 119 9.42 -3.40 9.03
N VAL A 120 9.23 -2.44 9.94
CA VAL A 120 7.92 -1.82 10.22
C VAL A 120 7.39 -1.08 8.99
N TYR A 121 8.21 -0.21 8.39
CA TYR A 121 7.75 0.55 7.22
C TYR A 121 7.57 -0.31 5.98
N PHE A 122 8.35 -1.38 5.82
CA PHE A 122 8.13 -2.34 4.74
C PHE A 122 6.84 -3.12 4.91
N ALA A 123 6.55 -3.63 6.11
CA ALA A 123 5.28 -4.30 6.41
C ALA A 123 4.08 -3.36 6.19
N PHE A 124 4.18 -2.12 6.66
CA PHE A 124 3.17 -1.09 6.43
C PHE A 124 2.93 -0.81 4.95
N SER A 125 4.01 -0.60 4.19
CA SER A 125 3.95 -0.38 2.74
C SER A 125 3.36 -1.57 2.01
N GLY A 126 3.67 -2.79 2.44
CA GLY A 126 3.11 -4.02 1.91
C GLY A 126 1.60 -4.11 2.12
N VAL A 127 1.12 -3.77 3.31
CA VAL A 127 -0.33 -3.70 3.60
C VAL A 127 -1.00 -2.65 2.72
N LEU A 128 -0.43 -1.46 2.59
CA LEU A 128 -0.96 -0.40 1.72
C LEU A 128 -0.99 -0.84 0.25
N LEU A 129 0.06 -1.50 -0.25
CA LEU A 129 0.12 -2.01 -1.62
C LEU A 129 -0.95 -3.07 -1.88
N VAL A 130 -1.11 -4.05 -0.97
CA VAL A 130 -2.14 -5.10 -1.07
C VAL A 130 -3.53 -4.48 -1.07
N LEU A 131 -3.83 -3.60 -0.12
CA LEU A 131 -5.13 -2.93 -0.02
C LEU A 131 -5.43 -2.07 -1.25
N SER A 132 -4.43 -1.34 -1.77
CA SER A 132 -4.59 -0.54 -2.99
C SER A 132 -4.97 -1.38 -4.20
N VAL A 133 -4.31 -2.52 -4.40
CA VAL A 133 -4.60 -3.39 -5.55
C VAL A 133 -5.94 -4.10 -5.38
N ILE A 134 -6.32 -4.48 -4.17
CA ILE A 134 -7.66 -5.04 -3.88
C ILE A 134 -8.73 -3.98 -4.15
N ASP A 135 -8.54 -2.75 -3.69
CA ASP A 135 -9.49 -1.65 -3.90
C ASP A 135 -9.69 -1.33 -5.39
N LEU A 136 -8.61 -1.29 -6.18
CA LEU A 136 -8.67 -1.15 -7.64
C LEU A 136 -9.50 -2.25 -8.34
N GLN A 137 -9.55 -3.45 -7.76
CA GLN A 137 -10.23 -4.59 -8.36
C GLN A 137 -11.66 -4.77 -7.89
N THR A 138 -11.91 -4.53 -6.59
CA THR A 138 -13.16 -4.89 -5.92
C THR A 138 -13.90 -3.69 -5.35
N LYS A 139 -13.25 -2.52 -5.29
CA LYS A 139 -13.74 -1.30 -4.63
C LYS A 139 -14.14 -1.56 -3.16
N ARG A 140 -13.45 -2.49 -2.51
CA ARG A 140 -13.68 -2.91 -1.13
C ARG A 140 -12.36 -3.12 -0.42
N LEU A 141 -12.26 -2.66 0.81
CA LEU A 141 -11.11 -2.86 1.68
C LEU A 141 -11.46 -3.94 2.72
N PRO A 142 -10.80 -5.13 2.68
CA PRO A 142 -11.14 -6.25 3.54
C PRO A 142 -10.85 -5.96 5.02
N ASP A 143 -11.84 -6.18 5.88
CA ASP A 143 -11.73 -5.97 7.32
C ASP A 143 -10.70 -6.89 7.98
N VAL A 144 -10.51 -8.08 7.41
CA VAL A 144 -9.51 -9.05 7.88
C VAL A 144 -8.07 -8.52 7.78
N ILE A 145 -7.82 -7.49 6.96
CA ILE A 145 -6.52 -6.80 6.89
C ILE A 145 -6.58 -5.50 7.70
N THR A 146 -7.57 -4.65 7.45
CA THR A 146 -7.61 -3.29 7.99
C THR A 146 -7.77 -3.26 9.51
N LEU A 147 -8.65 -4.06 10.09
CA LEU A 147 -8.90 -4.03 11.52
C LEU A 147 -7.68 -4.49 12.36
N PRO A 148 -7.04 -5.65 12.08
CA PRO A 148 -5.85 -6.04 12.84
C PRO A 148 -4.64 -5.15 12.55
N ALA A 149 -4.56 -4.52 11.37
CA ALA A 149 -3.47 -3.61 11.03
C ALA A 149 -3.41 -2.38 11.96
N ILE A 150 -4.56 -1.88 12.45
CA ILE A 150 -4.60 -0.72 13.35
C ILE A 150 -3.77 -0.97 14.62
N PRO A 151 -4.08 -1.96 15.48
CA PRO A 151 -3.29 -2.21 16.69
C PRO A 151 -1.87 -2.67 16.38
N ILE A 152 -1.65 -3.46 15.33
CA ILE A 152 -0.32 -3.91 14.94
C ILE A 152 0.59 -2.71 14.64
N PHE A 153 0.16 -1.76 13.80
CA PHE A 153 0.97 -0.60 13.45
C PHE A 153 1.04 0.43 14.58
N PHE A 154 0.02 0.54 15.41
CA PHE A 154 0.11 1.35 16.62
C PHE A 154 1.22 0.84 17.55
N LEU A 155 1.28 -0.47 17.81
CA LEU A 155 2.31 -1.07 18.66
C LEU A 155 3.69 -1.07 18.00
N SER A 156 3.79 -1.40 16.71
CA SER A 156 5.07 -1.39 15.99
C SER A 156 5.70 0.01 15.91
N GLY A 157 4.90 1.06 15.98
CA GLY A 157 5.41 2.43 16.06
C GLY A 157 6.28 2.72 17.28
N PHE A 158 6.24 1.91 18.35
CA PHE A 158 7.20 2.04 19.46
C PHE A 158 8.62 1.61 19.06
N ALA A 159 8.76 0.75 18.06
CA ALA A 159 10.06 0.35 17.52
C ALA A 159 10.68 1.40 16.58
N THR A 160 9.88 2.31 16.04
CA THR A 160 10.36 3.34 15.11
C THR A 160 10.86 4.61 15.79
N HIS A 161 10.40 4.89 17.01
CA HIS A 161 10.72 6.07 17.85
C HIS A 161 10.49 7.45 17.20
N HIS A 162 9.92 7.53 15.99
CA HIS A 162 9.77 8.80 15.27
C HIS A 162 8.52 9.60 15.65
N VAL A 163 7.44 8.91 16.05
CA VAL A 163 6.16 9.57 16.31
C VAL A 163 5.71 9.24 17.74
N PRO A 164 5.42 10.25 18.57
CA PRO A 164 4.91 10.06 19.94
C PRO A 164 3.62 9.21 19.93
N TRP A 165 3.48 8.33 20.92
CA TRP A 165 2.33 7.42 20.99
C TRP A 165 0.98 8.14 20.99
N LEU A 166 0.90 9.31 21.64
CA LEU A 166 -0.31 10.14 21.69
C LEU A 166 -0.70 10.63 20.29
N HIS A 167 0.28 11.08 19.47
CA HIS A 167 0.01 11.50 18.10
C HIS A 167 -0.51 10.34 17.22
N ARG A 168 -0.02 9.13 17.47
CA ARG A 168 -0.49 7.90 16.79
C ARG A 168 -1.90 7.52 17.23
N LEU A 169 -2.20 7.62 18.53
CA LEU A 169 -3.54 7.35 19.07
C LEU A 169 -4.57 8.34 18.49
N ILE A 170 -4.25 9.64 18.55
CA ILE A 170 -5.08 10.68 17.94
C ILE A 170 -5.23 10.43 16.42
N GLY A 171 -4.13 10.04 15.76
CA GLY A 171 -4.14 9.70 14.33
C GLY A 171 -5.06 8.54 14.00
N ALA A 172 -5.00 7.45 14.75
CA ALA A 172 -5.88 6.30 14.54
C ALA A 172 -7.36 6.67 14.75
N ALA A 173 -7.66 7.38 15.85
CA ALA A 173 -9.03 7.81 16.18
C ALA A 173 -9.55 8.83 15.14
N ALA A 174 -8.78 9.88 14.85
CA ALA A 174 -9.17 10.91 13.89
C ALA A 174 -9.30 10.36 12.47
N GLY A 175 -8.40 9.48 12.04
CA GLY A 175 -8.45 8.84 10.73
C GLY A 175 -9.75 8.08 10.50
N TYR A 176 -10.23 7.36 11.51
CA TYR A 176 -11.52 6.69 11.44
C TYR A 176 -12.69 7.67 11.55
N LEU A 177 -12.67 8.53 12.58
CA LEU A 177 -13.83 9.36 12.93
C LEU A 177 -14.12 10.44 11.89
N VAL A 178 -13.11 11.07 11.31
CA VAL A 178 -13.32 12.16 10.32
C VAL A 178 -14.13 11.67 9.13
N LEU A 179 -13.71 10.58 8.48
CA LEU A 179 -14.47 10.05 7.35
C LEU A 179 -15.79 9.41 7.78
N ARG A 180 -15.85 8.81 8.97
CA ARG A 180 -17.08 8.24 9.50
C ARG A 180 -18.14 9.33 9.74
N ILE A 181 -17.77 10.44 10.36
CA ILE A 181 -18.68 11.57 10.61
C ILE A 181 -19.15 12.17 9.27
N VAL A 182 -18.25 12.34 8.31
CA VAL A 182 -18.61 12.83 6.98
C VAL A 182 -19.57 11.86 6.29
N ALA A 183 -19.31 10.55 6.33
CA ALA A 183 -20.18 9.53 5.74
C ALA A 183 -21.57 9.53 6.40
N ASP A 184 -21.64 9.60 7.73
CA ASP A 184 -22.90 9.65 8.48
C ASP A 184 -23.67 10.93 8.18
N PHE A 185 -22.99 12.08 8.11
CA PHE A 185 -23.61 13.35 7.71
C PHE A 185 -24.26 13.26 6.32
N TYR A 186 -23.54 12.73 5.32
CA TYR A 186 -24.09 12.53 3.99
C TYR A 186 -25.29 11.56 4.00
N TYR A 187 -25.20 10.49 4.76
CA TYR A 187 -26.29 9.51 4.88
C TYR A 187 -27.54 10.11 5.51
N TYR A 188 -27.41 10.81 6.66
CA TYR A 188 -28.57 11.35 7.38
C TYR A 188 -29.15 12.61 6.73
N VAL A 189 -28.32 13.51 6.20
CA VAL A 189 -28.74 14.79 5.64
C VAL A 189 -29.12 14.67 4.17
N LEU A 190 -28.31 14.01 3.37
CA LEU A 190 -28.50 13.92 1.93
C LEU A 190 -29.16 12.61 1.49
N LYS A 191 -29.41 11.68 2.43
CA LYS A 191 -30.00 10.34 2.18
C LYS A 191 -29.23 9.56 1.11
N ARG A 192 -27.90 9.65 1.11
CA ARG A 192 -27.01 9.05 0.12
C ARG A 192 -25.79 8.42 0.79
N GLU A 193 -25.39 7.27 0.28
CA GLU A 193 -24.08 6.67 0.59
C GLU A 193 -23.03 7.38 -0.27
N ALA A 194 -22.18 8.21 0.35
CA ALA A 194 -21.20 9.03 -0.37
C ALA A 194 -19.76 8.57 -0.18
N LEU A 195 -19.44 7.89 0.93
CA LEU A 195 -18.07 7.49 1.28
C LEU A 195 -18.01 6.05 1.74
N GLY A 196 -17.02 5.31 1.24
CA GLY A 196 -16.72 3.95 1.66
C GLY A 196 -16.16 3.91 3.09
N LEU A 197 -16.78 3.15 3.98
CA LEU A 197 -16.25 2.90 5.34
C LEU A 197 -14.86 2.26 5.33
N GLY A 198 -14.46 1.68 4.20
CA GLY A 198 -13.13 1.13 3.98
C GLY A 198 -12.04 2.19 4.08
N ASP A 199 -12.24 3.35 3.46
CA ASP A 199 -11.27 4.45 3.46
C ASP A 199 -11.06 5.02 4.88
N ALA A 200 -12.11 5.06 5.72
CA ALA A 200 -12.00 5.45 7.11
C ALA A 200 -11.09 4.48 7.90
N LYS A 201 -11.22 3.16 7.67
CA LYS A 201 -10.36 2.15 8.30
C LYS A 201 -8.92 2.26 7.79
N LEU A 202 -8.72 2.50 6.49
CA LEU A 202 -7.40 2.72 5.90
C LEU A 202 -6.71 3.94 6.52
N LEU A 203 -7.42 5.07 6.69
CA LEU A 203 -6.88 6.24 7.37
C LEU A 203 -6.56 5.98 8.84
N ALA A 204 -7.36 5.16 9.53
CA ALA A 204 -7.03 4.72 10.89
C ALA A 204 -5.72 3.93 10.95
N VAL A 205 -5.48 3.02 9.98
CA VAL A 205 -4.22 2.28 9.86
C VAL A 205 -3.05 3.25 9.62
N ILE A 206 -3.22 4.22 8.71
CA ILE A 206 -2.21 5.23 8.41
C ILE A 206 -1.90 6.08 9.64
N GLY A 207 -2.94 6.57 10.32
CA GLY A 207 -2.81 7.40 11.52
C GLY A 207 -2.20 6.65 12.71
N ALA A 208 -2.46 5.34 12.83
CA ALA A 208 -1.93 4.49 13.88
C ALA A 208 -0.39 4.37 13.85
N LEU A 209 0.23 4.44 12.69
CA LEU A 209 1.69 4.43 12.55
C LEU A 209 2.28 5.83 12.40
N LEU A 210 1.71 6.63 11.51
CA LEU A 210 2.30 7.90 11.08
C LEU A 210 1.81 9.12 11.88
N GLY A 211 0.77 8.94 12.70
CA GLY A 211 0.21 9.99 13.54
C GLY A 211 -0.74 10.95 12.78
N TRP A 212 -1.39 11.85 13.54
CA TRP A 212 -2.42 12.74 13.00
C TRP A 212 -1.90 13.77 11.97
N ARG A 213 -0.64 14.21 12.08
CA ARG A 213 -0.05 15.16 11.12
C ARG A 213 0.01 14.56 9.71
N ALA A 214 0.28 13.27 9.63
CA ALA A 214 0.27 12.55 8.36
C ALA A 214 -1.11 12.55 7.71
N LEU A 215 -2.21 12.48 8.50
CA LEU A 215 -3.56 12.45 7.95
C LEU A 215 -3.90 13.70 7.16
N VAL A 216 -3.49 14.89 7.64
CA VAL A 216 -3.71 16.16 6.94
C VAL A 216 -3.04 16.13 5.57
N PHE A 217 -1.78 15.68 5.53
CA PHE A 217 -1.04 15.52 4.28
C PHE A 217 -1.67 14.46 3.36
N VAL A 218 -1.99 13.29 3.92
CA VAL A 218 -2.54 12.17 3.16
C VAL A 218 -3.90 12.49 2.55
N LEU A 219 -4.77 13.17 3.29
CA LEU A 219 -6.07 13.62 2.76
C LEU A 219 -5.89 14.71 1.69
N GLY A 220 -5.00 15.68 1.92
CA GLY A 220 -4.75 16.76 0.96
C GLY A 220 -4.12 16.24 -0.33
N VAL A 221 -2.99 15.52 -0.23
CA VAL A 221 -2.26 15.00 -1.39
C VAL A 221 -3.03 13.85 -2.05
N GLY A 222 -3.62 12.94 -1.27
CA GLY A 222 -4.45 11.86 -1.80
C GLY A 222 -5.69 12.37 -2.54
N GLY A 223 -6.37 13.38 -1.98
CA GLY A 223 -7.50 14.05 -2.64
C GLY A 223 -7.09 14.77 -3.93
N PHE A 224 -5.96 15.47 -3.91
CA PHE A 224 -5.42 16.14 -5.10
C PHE A 224 -5.05 15.13 -6.20
N LEU A 225 -4.30 14.09 -5.86
CA LEU A 225 -3.92 13.04 -6.81
C LEU A 225 -5.15 12.30 -7.34
N GLY A 226 -6.09 11.97 -6.45
CA GLY A 226 -7.35 11.34 -6.82
C GLY A 226 -8.12 12.19 -7.82
N SER A 227 -8.28 13.48 -7.57
CA SER A 227 -8.97 14.40 -8.48
C SER A 227 -8.22 14.55 -9.80
N LEU A 228 -6.90 14.74 -9.74
CA LEU A 228 -6.06 14.94 -10.93
C LEU A 228 -6.09 13.76 -11.91
N ILE A 229 -6.12 12.53 -11.37
CA ILE A 229 -6.10 11.31 -12.19
C ILE A 229 -7.52 10.89 -12.60
N SER A 230 -8.48 10.97 -11.68
CA SER A 230 -9.83 10.46 -11.91
C SER A 230 -10.67 11.35 -12.81
N LEU A 231 -10.58 12.69 -12.68
CA LEU A 231 -11.39 13.60 -13.50
C LEU A 231 -11.12 13.45 -15.00
N PRO A 232 -9.86 13.42 -15.49
CA PRO A 232 -9.60 13.21 -16.92
C PRO A 232 -10.12 11.86 -17.42
N ILE A 233 -9.97 10.80 -16.62
CA ILE A 233 -10.44 9.44 -16.99
C ILE A 233 -11.96 9.44 -17.14
N ILE A 234 -12.70 10.04 -16.21
CA ILE A 234 -14.16 10.14 -16.26
C ILE A 234 -14.61 10.96 -17.47
N VAL A 235 -13.98 12.12 -17.70
CA VAL A 235 -14.31 12.98 -18.84
C VAL A 235 -14.05 12.24 -20.17
N TRP A 236 -12.92 11.53 -20.28
CA TRP A 236 -12.58 10.77 -21.47
C TRP A 236 -13.53 9.58 -21.70
N ALA A 237 -13.86 8.83 -20.63
CA ALA A 237 -14.79 7.72 -20.70
C ALA A 237 -16.18 8.16 -21.21
N ARG A 238 -16.67 9.31 -20.73
CA ARG A 238 -17.94 9.89 -21.19
C ARG A 238 -17.96 10.30 -22.67
N ARG A 239 -16.83 10.84 -23.15
CA ARG A 239 -16.73 11.23 -24.58
C ARG A 239 -16.85 10.02 -25.51
N LYS A 240 -16.60 8.82 -25.01
CA LYS A 240 -16.67 7.57 -25.78
C LYS A 240 -18.02 6.82 -25.67
N GLN A 241 -18.90 7.24 -24.75
CA GLN A 241 -20.24 6.62 -24.64
C GLN A 241 -21.12 7.07 -25.83
N PRO A 242 -21.79 6.15 -26.53
CA PRO A 242 -22.75 6.49 -27.56
C PRO A 242 -23.90 7.29 -26.94
N THR A 243 -24.40 8.29 -27.68
CA THR A 243 -25.47 9.23 -27.27
C THR A 243 -26.85 8.60 -27.07
N THR A 244 -26.99 7.29 -27.20
CA THR A 244 -28.25 6.56 -27.18
C THR A 244 -28.75 6.14 -25.81
N GLU A 245 -27.90 6.17 -24.77
CA GLU A 245 -28.32 5.91 -23.38
C GLU A 245 -28.15 7.18 -22.52
N PRO A 246 -29.10 7.46 -21.58
CA PRO A 246 -28.91 8.57 -20.65
C PRO A 246 -27.66 8.33 -19.83
N ALA A 247 -26.64 9.18 -20.03
CA ALA A 247 -25.39 9.09 -19.30
C ALA A 247 -25.64 9.15 -17.80
N GLU A 248 -25.24 8.11 -17.07
CA GLU A 248 -25.29 8.14 -15.59
C GLU A 248 -24.60 9.41 -15.05
N PRO A 249 -25.19 10.09 -14.07
CA PRO A 249 -24.57 11.28 -13.48
C PRO A 249 -23.18 10.95 -12.93
N LEU A 250 -22.20 11.86 -13.04
CA LEU A 250 -20.81 11.73 -12.51
C LEU A 250 -20.76 11.22 -11.07
N ARG A 251 -21.75 11.58 -10.29
CA ARG A 251 -21.90 11.23 -8.88
C ARG A 251 -22.07 9.73 -8.58
N TYR A 252 -22.33 8.91 -9.61
CA TYR A 252 -22.47 7.44 -9.45
C TYR A 252 -21.21 6.68 -9.89
N THR A 253 -20.19 7.38 -10.40
CA THR A 253 -18.94 6.73 -10.77
C THR A 253 -18.10 6.51 -9.51
N GLU A 254 -18.13 5.30 -8.98
CA GLU A 254 -17.29 4.92 -7.84
C GLU A 254 -15.82 4.84 -8.26
N ILE A 255 -15.00 5.69 -7.67
CA ILE A 255 -13.55 5.71 -7.89
C ILE A 255 -12.91 5.10 -6.66
N PRO A 256 -12.02 4.08 -6.81
CA PRO A 256 -11.27 3.56 -5.68
C PRO A 256 -10.33 4.65 -5.14
N PHE A 257 -10.59 5.12 -3.92
CA PHE A 257 -9.83 6.21 -3.31
C PHE A 257 -8.62 5.70 -2.51
N GLY A 258 -8.67 4.44 -2.06
CA GLY A 258 -7.61 3.79 -1.29
C GLY A 258 -6.21 3.88 -1.90
N PRO A 259 -6.00 3.67 -3.21
CA PRO A 259 -4.68 3.78 -3.85
C PRO A 259 -4.06 5.17 -3.73
N PHE A 260 -4.85 6.24 -3.79
CA PHE A 260 -4.35 7.61 -3.66
C PHE A 260 -3.96 7.94 -2.22
N LEU A 261 -4.75 7.47 -1.25
CA LEU A 261 -4.41 7.58 0.16
C LEU A 261 -3.13 6.80 0.49
N ALA A 262 -3.00 5.58 -0.04
CA ALA A 262 -1.82 4.75 0.15
C ALA A 262 -0.56 5.38 -0.46
N ALA A 263 -0.65 5.91 -1.69
CA ALA A 263 0.45 6.61 -2.34
C ALA A 263 0.89 7.85 -1.55
N ALA A 264 -0.06 8.66 -1.06
CA ALA A 264 0.23 9.82 -0.23
C ALA A 264 0.84 9.42 1.12
N ALA A 265 0.39 8.31 1.73
CA ALA A 265 0.97 7.79 2.97
C ALA A 265 2.41 7.28 2.76
N LEU A 266 2.68 6.58 1.65
CA LEU A 266 4.04 6.18 1.28
C LEU A 266 4.93 7.39 1.06
N LEU A 267 4.45 8.42 0.37
CA LEU A 267 5.20 9.66 0.19
C LEU A 267 5.53 10.31 1.54
N TRP A 268 4.58 10.36 2.48
CA TRP A 268 4.81 10.88 3.82
C TRP A 268 5.89 10.10 4.58
N VAL A 269 6.01 8.80 4.43
CA VAL A 269 7.08 8.00 5.06
C VAL A 269 8.46 8.56 4.73
N PHE A 270 8.67 9.05 3.50
CA PHE A 270 9.96 9.57 3.04
C PHE A 270 10.17 11.05 3.32
N ILE A 271 9.13 11.88 3.17
CA ILE A 271 9.27 13.33 3.27
C ILE A 271 8.72 13.93 4.57
N GLY A 272 7.82 13.20 5.26
CA GLY A 272 7.11 13.69 6.45
C GLY A 272 8.04 14.16 7.57
N PRO A 273 9.09 13.41 7.94
CA PRO A 273 10.03 13.85 8.98
C PRO A 273 10.67 15.20 8.66
N ARG A 274 11.06 15.43 7.39
CA ARG A 274 11.63 16.71 6.94
C ARG A 274 10.59 17.84 6.98
N LEU A 275 9.37 17.58 6.53
CA LEU A 275 8.29 18.57 6.60
C LEU A 275 7.96 18.97 8.03
N VAL A 276 7.92 18.02 8.95
CA VAL A 276 7.69 18.30 10.38
C VAL A 276 8.83 19.12 10.98
N ALA A 277 10.09 18.83 10.63
CA ALA A 277 11.25 19.60 11.08
C ALA A 277 11.20 21.05 10.58
N LEU A 278 10.91 21.25 9.29
CA LEU A 278 10.74 22.60 8.71
C LEU A 278 9.61 23.39 9.38
N MET A 279 8.48 22.75 9.68
CA MET A 279 7.34 23.41 10.36
C MET A 279 7.63 23.71 11.82
N ALA A 280 8.53 22.98 12.46
CA ALA A 280 8.96 23.22 13.85
C ALA A 280 10.06 24.30 13.96
N GLY A 281 10.55 24.86 12.86
CA GLY A 281 11.64 25.85 12.85
C GLY A 281 12.99 25.27 13.27
N ALA A 282 13.15 23.95 13.21
CA ALA A 282 14.41 23.27 13.45
C ALA A 282 15.15 23.15 12.09
N GLU A 283 15.97 24.14 11.79
CA GLU A 283 17.03 24.05 10.77
C GLU A 283 18.31 23.47 11.39
#